data_c21d678fb918f59c0d37f2a4ac650c4c
#
_entry.id   c21d678fb918f59c0d37f2a4ac650c4c
#
_cell.length_a   1.000
_cell.length_b   1.000
_cell.length_c   1.000
_cell.angle_alpha   90.00
_cell.angle_beta   90.00
_cell.angle_gamma   90.00
#
_symmetry.space_group_name_H-M   'P 1'
#
loop_
_entity.id
_entity.type
_entity.pdbx_description
1 polymer ?
#
loop_
_entity_poly.entity_id
_entity_poly.type
_entity_poly.pdbx_seq_one_letter_code
_entity_poly.pdbx_strand_id
1 'polypeptide(L)'
;MKIIFAGTPDFAAKHLEIILQSKHEVLSVLTQPDRESGRGKKINLSPVKQTALDNDIHVYQPESLKIEGVFDKLKNTDPDLILVVAYGLLVPKDILELPKFGCVNIHASLLPRWRGASPMEHAIMSGDNNIGISYMLSLIHI
;
A
#
# COMPACT_ATOMS: atom_id res chain seq x y z
N MET A 1 14.75 -6.60 -6.83
CA MET A 1 13.41 -6.72 -7.45
C MET A 1 12.87 -5.34 -7.78
N LYS A 2 12.09 -5.24 -8.83
CA LYS A 2 11.34 -4.04 -9.21
C LYS A 2 9.97 -4.08 -8.51
N ILE A 3 9.71 -3.12 -7.65
CA ILE A 3 8.53 -3.10 -6.76
C ILE A 3 7.64 -1.90 -7.09
N ILE A 4 6.34 -2.14 -7.22
CA ILE A 4 5.31 -1.11 -7.07
C ILE A 4 4.84 -1.15 -5.62
N PHE A 5 4.88 -0.02 -4.94
CA PHE A 5 4.43 0.09 -3.56
C PHE A 5 3.04 0.74 -3.50
N ALA A 6 2.12 0.13 -2.79
CA ALA A 6 0.76 0.64 -2.61
C ALA A 6 0.47 0.85 -1.12
N GLY A 7 0.27 2.08 -0.72
CA GLY A 7 0.02 2.42 0.68
C GLY A 7 -0.39 3.88 0.88
N THR A 8 -0.86 4.21 2.07
CA THR A 8 -1.37 5.57 2.35
C THR A 8 -0.88 6.15 3.69
N PRO A 9 -1.13 5.53 4.89
CA PRO A 9 -0.83 6.16 6.18
C PRO A 9 0.65 6.07 6.58
N ASP A 10 0.98 6.64 7.74
CA ASP A 10 2.33 6.61 8.33
C ASP A 10 2.90 5.20 8.45
N PHE A 11 2.09 4.23 8.84
CA PHE A 11 2.49 2.82 8.92
C PHE A 11 3.04 2.33 7.57
N ALA A 12 2.38 2.67 6.46
CA ALA A 12 2.84 2.33 5.12
C ALA A 12 4.10 3.13 4.74
N ALA A 13 4.17 4.42 5.07
CA ALA A 13 5.33 5.26 4.75
C ALA A 13 6.61 4.73 5.39
N LYS A 14 6.56 4.25 6.63
CA LYS A 14 7.71 3.62 7.31
C LYS A 14 8.20 2.36 6.59
N HIS A 15 7.29 1.56 6.05
CA HIS A 15 7.66 0.40 5.24
C HIS A 15 8.33 0.82 3.92
N LEU A 16 7.80 1.86 3.27
CA LEU A 16 8.40 2.42 2.07
C LEU A 16 9.84 2.92 2.33
N GLU A 17 10.07 3.65 3.41
CA GLU A 17 11.41 4.13 3.80
C GLU A 17 12.41 2.98 3.95
N ILE A 18 12.00 1.88 4.58
CA ILE A 18 12.86 0.69 4.75
C ILE A 18 13.19 0.06 3.39
N ILE A 19 12.21 -0.05 2.50
CA ILE A 19 12.42 -0.62 1.16
C ILE A 19 13.36 0.26 0.34
N LEU A 20 13.24 1.58 0.43
CA LEU A 20 14.13 2.53 -0.25
C LEU A 20 15.59 2.44 0.20
N GLN A 21 15.83 1.99 1.43
CA GLN A 21 17.18 1.73 1.96
C GLN A 21 17.74 0.36 1.55
N SER A 22 16.90 -0.49 0.96
CA SER A 22 17.29 -1.82 0.51
C SER A 22 17.87 -1.80 -0.91
N LYS A 23 18.29 -2.97 -1.38
CA LYS A 23 18.75 -3.18 -2.76
C LYS A 23 17.61 -3.24 -3.79
N HIS A 24 16.36 -3.15 -3.37
CA HIS A 24 15.21 -3.22 -4.27
C HIS A 24 14.91 -1.85 -4.89
N GLU A 25 14.41 -1.87 -6.12
CA GLU A 25 14.00 -0.67 -6.85
C GLU A 25 12.51 -0.45 -6.70
N VAL A 26 12.11 0.73 -6.21
CA VAL A 26 10.72 1.15 -6.20
C VAL A 26 10.42 1.90 -7.49
N LEU A 27 9.63 1.27 -8.37
CA LEU A 27 9.28 1.84 -9.69
C LEU A 27 8.32 3.00 -9.57
N SER A 28 7.33 2.86 -8.72
CA SER A 28 6.29 3.84 -8.48
C SER A 28 5.54 3.54 -7.18
N VAL A 29 4.78 4.52 -6.73
CA VAL A 29 3.94 4.44 -5.55
C VAL A 29 2.49 4.66 -5.94
N LEU A 30 1.60 3.79 -5.45
CA LEU A 30 0.16 3.96 -5.47
C LEU A 30 -0.28 4.44 -4.08
N THR A 31 -0.98 5.55 -4.02
CA THR A 31 -1.56 6.06 -2.77
C THR A 31 -2.94 6.64 -3.04
N GLN A 32 -3.77 6.76 -2.02
CA GLN A 32 -5.09 7.35 -2.19
C GLN A 32 -4.99 8.82 -2.64
N PRO A 33 -6.00 9.32 -3.36
CA PRO A 33 -6.07 10.73 -3.74
C PRO A 33 -5.96 11.66 -2.54
N ASP A 34 -5.37 12.84 -2.76
CA ASP A 34 -5.30 13.88 -1.73
C ASP A 34 -6.71 14.27 -1.29
N ARG A 35 -6.88 14.45 0.01
CA ARG A 35 -8.16 14.83 0.61
C ARG A 35 -7.98 16.07 1.47
N GLU A 36 -9.01 16.89 1.47
CA GLU A 36 -9.13 17.98 2.44
C GLU A 36 -9.30 17.42 3.85
N SER A 37 -8.52 17.90 4.78
CA SER A 37 -8.62 17.49 6.18
C SER A 37 -8.45 18.65 7.15
N GLY A 38 -9.04 18.49 8.34
CA GLY A 38 -8.93 19.45 9.43
C GLY A 38 -9.76 20.71 9.26
N ARG A 39 -9.60 21.62 10.23
CA ARG A 39 -10.23 22.95 10.20
C ARG A 39 -9.54 23.79 9.10
N GLY A 40 -10.34 24.35 8.19
CA GLY A 40 -9.86 25.16 7.07
C GLY A 40 -9.66 24.40 5.75
N LYS A 41 -10.05 23.12 5.68
CA LYS A 41 -10.07 22.31 4.44
C LYS A 41 -8.75 22.36 3.65
N LYS A 42 -7.61 22.25 4.34
CA LYS A 42 -6.31 22.17 3.70
C LYS A 42 -6.13 20.79 3.07
N ILE A 43 -5.60 20.77 1.84
CA ILE A 43 -5.20 19.52 1.18
C ILE A 43 -3.93 19.01 1.87
N ASN A 44 -4.02 17.84 2.50
CA ASN A 44 -2.89 17.17 3.08
C ASN A 44 -2.44 16.00 2.19
N LEU A 45 -1.15 15.94 1.93
CA LEU A 45 -0.55 14.80 1.25
C LEU A 45 -0.57 13.57 2.16
N SER A 46 -0.79 12.39 1.59
CA SER A 46 -0.59 11.17 2.37
C SER A 46 0.87 11.04 2.81
N PRO A 47 1.15 10.42 3.96
CA PRO A 47 2.52 10.15 4.38
C PRO A 47 3.34 9.39 3.34
N VAL A 48 2.73 8.42 2.66
CA VAL A 48 3.37 7.68 1.56
C VAL A 48 3.70 8.60 0.38
N LYS A 49 2.79 9.49 -0.01
CA LYS A 49 3.07 10.48 -1.07
C LYS A 49 4.23 11.38 -0.70
N GLN A 50 4.26 11.88 0.53
CA GLN A 50 5.35 12.75 0.98
C GLN A 50 6.70 12.03 0.90
N THR A 51 6.79 10.81 1.40
CA THR A 51 8.01 9.99 1.31
C THR A 51 8.43 9.75 -0.14
N ALA A 52 7.48 9.45 -1.02
CA ALA A 52 7.76 9.23 -2.44
C ALA A 52 8.32 10.49 -3.11
N LEU A 53 7.71 11.64 -2.86
CA LEU A 53 8.17 12.93 -3.42
C LEU A 53 9.56 13.29 -2.90
N ASP A 54 9.85 13.10 -1.63
CA ASP A 54 11.16 13.36 -1.01
C ASP A 54 12.28 12.48 -1.59
N ASN A 55 11.91 11.38 -2.24
CA ASN A 55 12.85 10.42 -2.85
C ASN A 55 12.74 10.37 -4.39
N ASP A 56 12.09 11.34 -5.01
CA ASP A 56 11.91 11.45 -6.47
C ASP A 56 11.24 10.22 -7.10
N ILE A 57 10.31 9.59 -6.37
CA ILE A 57 9.56 8.43 -6.85
C ILE A 57 8.23 8.87 -7.46
N HIS A 58 7.90 8.29 -8.61
CA HIS A 58 6.65 8.58 -9.30
C HIS A 58 5.44 8.15 -8.47
N VAL A 59 4.44 9.03 -8.36
CA VAL A 59 3.23 8.83 -7.58
C VAL A 59 2.00 8.74 -8.48
N TYR A 60 1.22 7.68 -8.31
CA TYR A 60 -0.11 7.51 -8.90
C TYR A 60 -1.19 7.60 -7.83
N GLN A 61 -2.22 8.38 -8.10
CA GLN A 61 -3.34 8.59 -7.16
C GLN A 61 -4.70 8.36 -7.84
N PRO A 62 -4.93 7.18 -8.45
CA PRO A 62 -6.23 6.91 -9.05
C PRO A 62 -7.29 6.78 -7.95
N GLU A 63 -8.51 7.22 -8.22
CA GLU A 63 -9.65 7.02 -7.32
C GLU A 63 -10.06 5.54 -7.24
N SER A 64 -9.76 4.79 -8.26
CA SER A 64 -9.97 3.34 -8.33
C SER A 64 -8.98 2.71 -9.29
N LEU A 65 -8.48 1.53 -8.95
CA LEU A 65 -7.60 0.75 -9.82
C LEU A 65 -8.36 0.10 -11.00
N LYS A 66 -9.69 0.21 -11.03
CA LYS A 66 -10.53 -0.25 -12.14
C LYS A 66 -10.68 0.78 -13.27
N ILE A 67 -10.15 2.00 -13.08
CA ILE A 67 -10.20 3.04 -14.10
C ILE A 67 -9.40 2.61 -15.32
N GLU A 68 -9.96 2.85 -16.50
CA GLU A 68 -9.32 2.55 -17.78
C GLU A 68 -7.92 3.20 -17.86
N GLY A 69 -6.95 2.43 -18.33
CA GLY A 69 -5.56 2.87 -18.49
C GLY A 69 -4.67 2.63 -17.26
N VAL A 70 -5.22 2.40 -16.06
CA VAL A 70 -4.40 2.13 -14.86
C VAL A 70 -3.63 0.81 -15.01
N PHE A 71 -4.31 -0.25 -15.44
CA PHE A 71 -3.67 -1.54 -15.66
C PHE A 71 -2.49 -1.44 -16.63
N ASP A 72 -2.67 -0.78 -17.77
CA ASP A 72 -1.62 -0.64 -18.78
C ASP A 72 -0.43 0.18 -18.27
N LYS A 73 -0.67 1.23 -17.50
CA LYS A 73 0.40 2.01 -16.86
C LYS A 73 1.26 1.15 -15.93
N LEU A 74 0.62 0.33 -15.12
CA LEU A 74 1.34 -0.56 -14.19
C LEU A 74 2.07 -1.67 -14.93
N LYS A 75 1.42 -2.29 -15.93
CA LYS A 75 1.99 -3.35 -16.76
C LYS A 75 3.23 -2.89 -17.50
N ASN A 76 3.22 -1.69 -18.05
CA ASN A 76 4.35 -1.14 -18.83
C ASN A 76 5.62 -0.94 -18.00
N THR A 77 5.51 -0.87 -16.68
CA THR A 77 6.68 -0.79 -15.79
C THR A 77 7.33 -2.15 -15.52
N ASP A 78 6.68 -3.24 -15.90
CA ASP A 78 7.15 -4.62 -15.74
C ASP A 78 7.61 -4.94 -14.31
N PRO A 79 6.70 -4.85 -13.31
CA PRO A 79 7.06 -5.06 -11.91
C PRO A 79 7.28 -6.53 -11.58
N ASP A 80 8.23 -6.80 -10.69
CA ASP A 80 8.41 -8.13 -10.11
C ASP A 80 7.37 -8.41 -9.02
N LEU A 81 7.00 -7.38 -8.25
CA LEU A 81 6.12 -7.48 -7.09
C LEU A 81 5.31 -6.20 -6.91
N ILE A 82 4.07 -6.33 -6.48
CA ILE A 82 3.32 -5.22 -5.86
C ILE A 82 3.26 -5.48 -4.36
N LEU A 83 3.73 -4.52 -3.57
CA LEU A 83 3.66 -4.59 -2.11
C LEU A 83 2.58 -3.65 -1.60
N VAL A 84 1.60 -4.22 -0.91
CA VAL A 84 0.43 -3.49 -0.40
C VAL A 84 0.54 -3.33 1.10
N VAL A 85 0.48 -2.10 1.58
CA VAL A 85 0.54 -1.76 3.01
C VAL A 85 -0.50 -0.69 3.32
N ALA A 86 -1.65 -1.08 3.86
CA ALA A 86 -2.73 -0.16 4.20
C ALA A 86 -3.06 0.82 3.05
N TYR A 87 -3.25 0.30 1.85
CA TYR A 87 -3.55 1.11 0.67
C TYR A 87 -4.95 1.71 0.71
N GLY A 88 -5.93 0.92 1.14
CA GLY A 88 -7.30 1.36 1.34
C GLY A 88 -8.20 1.33 0.10
N LEU A 89 -7.70 0.90 -1.04
CA LEU A 89 -8.47 0.66 -2.25
C LEU A 89 -8.44 -0.82 -2.64
N LEU A 90 -9.52 -1.27 -3.28
CA LEU A 90 -9.60 -2.62 -3.80
C LEU A 90 -8.62 -2.83 -4.96
N VAL A 91 -7.83 -3.89 -4.90
CA VAL A 91 -6.93 -4.29 -6.00
C VAL A 91 -7.64 -5.32 -6.87
N PRO A 92 -7.94 -5.03 -8.15
CA PRO A 92 -8.59 -5.96 -9.05
C PRO A 92 -7.72 -7.19 -9.37
N LYS A 93 -8.37 -8.27 -9.81
CA LYS A 93 -7.70 -9.55 -10.10
C LYS A 93 -6.57 -9.42 -11.12
N ASP A 94 -6.83 -8.72 -12.21
CA ASP A 94 -5.85 -8.50 -13.28
C ASP A 94 -4.58 -7.81 -12.77
N ILE A 95 -4.71 -6.86 -11.84
CA ILE A 95 -3.57 -6.19 -11.19
C ILE A 95 -2.89 -7.12 -10.17
N LEU A 96 -3.66 -7.94 -9.43
CA LEU A 96 -3.09 -8.93 -8.51
C LEU A 96 -2.19 -9.95 -9.23
N GLU A 97 -2.56 -10.34 -10.44
CA GLU A 97 -1.87 -11.34 -11.24
C GLU A 97 -0.79 -10.74 -12.18
N LEU A 98 -0.69 -9.41 -12.24
CA LEU A 98 0.21 -8.71 -13.15
C LEU A 98 1.69 -8.92 -12.84
N PRO A 99 2.16 -8.78 -11.59
CA PRO A 99 3.59 -8.92 -11.27
C PRO A 99 4.04 -10.39 -11.30
N LYS A 100 5.30 -10.60 -11.62
CA LYS A 100 5.92 -11.92 -11.67
C LYS A 100 5.71 -12.73 -10.38
N PHE A 101 5.81 -12.09 -9.22
CA PHE A 101 5.64 -12.70 -7.90
C PHE A 101 4.31 -12.33 -7.23
N GLY A 102 3.38 -11.72 -7.99
CA GLY A 102 2.07 -11.35 -7.50
C GLY A 102 2.06 -10.14 -6.57
N CYS A 103 1.03 -10.02 -5.77
CA CYS A 103 0.85 -8.97 -4.79
C CYS A 103 0.98 -9.51 -3.37
N VAL A 104 1.84 -8.92 -2.58
CA VAL A 104 1.98 -9.24 -1.15
C VAL A 104 1.39 -8.12 -0.32
N ASN A 105 0.53 -8.46 0.63
CA ASN A 105 -0.04 -7.53 1.60
C ASN A 105 0.66 -7.69 2.95
N ILE A 106 1.09 -6.58 3.52
CA ILE A 106 1.55 -6.51 4.91
C ILE A 106 0.35 -6.14 5.77
N HIS A 107 -0.13 -7.10 6.55
CA HIS A 107 -1.25 -6.94 7.45
C HIS A 107 -0.78 -6.70 8.87
N ALA A 108 -1.29 -5.66 9.52
CA ALA A 108 -0.83 -5.23 10.84
C ALA A 108 -1.50 -6.02 11.98
N SER A 109 -1.51 -7.35 11.87
CA SER A 109 -1.93 -8.26 12.93
C SER A 109 -1.25 -9.62 12.83
N LEU A 110 -1.29 -10.37 13.91
CA LEU A 110 -0.97 -11.80 13.90
C LEU A 110 -2.20 -12.58 13.43
N LEU A 111 -2.30 -12.81 12.12
CA LEU A 111 -3.42 -13.55 11.54
C LEU A 111 -3.52 -14.98 12.13
N PRO A 112 -4.74 -15.52 12.29
CA PRO A 112 -6.04 -15.05 11.78
C PRO A 112 -6.77 -14.00 12.63
N ARG A 113 -6.16 -13.54 13.71
CA ARG A 113 -6.75 -12.50 14.58
C ARG A 113 -6.75 -11.14 13.88
N TRP A 114 -7.82 -10.39 14.04
CA TRP A 114 -8.00 -9.04 13.49
C TRP A 114 -7.87 -8.97 11.97
N ARG A 115 -8.60 -9.86 11.28
CA ARG A 115 -8.80 -9.74 9.83
C ARG A 115 -9.56 -8.45 9.50
N GLY A 116 -9.39 -7.96 8.28
CA GLY A 116 -10.10 -6.77 7.80
C GLY A 116 -9.41 -5.46 8.19
N ALA A 117 -10.20 -4.40 8.33
CA ALA A 117 -9.71 -3.06 8.57
C ALA A 117 -9.33 -2.81 10.04
N SER A 118 -8.43 -1.86 10.25
CA SER A 118 -8.03 -1.34 11.58
C SER A 118 -7.56 -2.41 12.59
N PRO A 119 -6.67 -3.33 12.21
CA PRO A 119 -6.23 -4.41 13.10
C PRO A 119 -5.50 -3.90 14.34
N MET A 120 -4.72 -2.83 14.23
CA MET A 120 -3.98 -2.27 15.36
C MET A 120 -4.92 -1.68 16.41
N GLU A 121 -5.90 -0.91 15.98
CA GLU A 121 -6.90 -0.31 16.85
C GLU A 121 -7.70 -1.39 17.60
N HIS A 122 -8.12 -2.43 16.90
CA HIS A 122 -8.82 -3.56 17.51
C HIS A 122 -7.96 -4.30 18.54
N ALA A 123 -6.69 -4.52 18.25
CA ALA A 123 -5.76 -5.16 19.18
C ALA A 123 -5.59 -4.33 20.47
N ILE A 124 -5.39 -3.02 20.32
CA ILE A 124 -5.25 -2.10 21.46
C ILE A 124 -6.53 -2.05 22.30
N MET A 125 -7.69 -1.87 21.66
CA MET A 125 -8.98 -1.81 22.36
C MET A 125 -9.32 -3.11 23.09
N SER A 126 -8.85 -4.24 22.60
CA SER A 126 -9.04 -5.55 23.23
C SER A 126 -8.02 -5.89 24.30
N GLY A 127 -7.03 -5.03 24.51
CA GLY A 127 -5.97 -5.24 25.51
C GLY A 127 -4.99 -6.35 25.14
N ASP A 128 -4.79 -6.58 23.83
CA ASP A 128 -3.83 -7.59 23.38
C ASP A 128 -2.41 -7.22 23.83
N ASN A 129 -1.73 -8.17 24.47
CA ASN A 129 -0.35 -7.98 24.91
C ASN A 129 0.68 -8.19 23.79
N ASN A 130 0.29 -8.92 22.75
CA ASN A 130 1.13 -9.22 21.59
C ASN A 130 0.45 -8.73 20.33
N ILE A 131 1.14 -7.89 19.60
CA ILE A 131 0.76 -7.45 18.26
C ILE A 131 1.90 -7.76 17.30
N GLY A 132 1.60 -7.88 16.03
CA GLY A 132 2.60 -8.16 15.02
C GLY A 132 2.09 -7.90 13.62
N ILE A 133 2.85 -8.34 12.65
CA ILE A 133 2.49 -8.23 11.24
C ILE A 133 2.50 -9.61 10.58
N SER A 134 1.64 -9.78 9.59
CA SER A 134 1.60 -10.97 8.75
C SER A 134 1.83 -10.57 7.29
N TYR A 135 2.64 -11.34 6.61
CA TYR A 135 2.80 -11.23 5.15
C TYR A 135 1.87 -12.24 4.50
N MET A 136 1.04 -11.75 3.60
CA MET A 136 0.08 -12.62 2.91
C MET A 136 0.05 -12.31 1.43
N LEU A 137 -0.09 -13.35 0.62
CA LEU A 137 -0.36 -13.18 -0.80
C LEU A 137 -1.77 -12.60 -0.96
N SER A 138 -1.89 -11.46 -1.63
CA SER A 138 -3.19 -10.85 -1.88
C SER A 138 -3.94 -11.68 -2.93
N LEU A 139 -5.01 -12.32 -2.48
CA LEU A 139 -5.92 -13.09 -3.32
C LEU A 139 -7.30 -12.46 -3.27
N ILE A 140 -8.12 -12.72 -4.31
CA ILE A 140 -9.45 -12.13 -4.45
C ILE A 140 -10.40 -12.51 -3.30
N HIS A 141 -10.14 -13.62 -2.64
CA HIS A 141 -11.02 -14.22 -1.64
C HIS A 141 -10.56 -14.02 -0.18
N ILE A 142 -9.76 -13.02 0.06
CA ILE A 142 -9.36 -12.69 1.43
C ILE A 142 -10.13 -11.49 1.93
#